data_6a2c6b2a384cdebd44825ed521085745
#
_entry.id   6a2c6b2a384cdebd44825ed521085745
#
_cell.length_a   1.000
_cell.length_b   1.000
_cell.length_c   1.000
_cell.angle_alpha   90.00
_cell.angle_beta   90.00
_cell.angle_gamma   90.00
#
_symmetry.space_group_name_H-M   'P 1'
#
loop_
_entity.id
_entity.type
_entity.pdbx_description
1 polymer ?
#
loop_
_entity_poly.entity_id
_entity_poly.type
_entity_poly.pdbx_seq_one_letter_code
_entity_poly.pdbx_strand_id
1 'polypeptide(L)'
;FNGTQFNFRDILSVGADNNTRFTVVAQNQNPVIWEVTGPVNPKEIQTISKSSSIEFISSTEILKEFVVFNNSDNFSPVSIKVIPNQNLHGSQLPEFIIVTHPKFVQAANRLAEHHSQNNNTSVLIATTDQVYNEFGSGSQDITAIRNFIKMFYDRAQSSDERPKNVLLFGDASFDYKNKISGLTNFVPTFETTVSNSIQSSFCTDDYFAALDDTD
;
A
#
# COMPACT_ATOMS: atom_id res chain seq x y z
N PHE A 1 -2.26 -16.47 -25.96
CA PHE A 1 -1.34 -16.17 -24.85
C PHE A 1 0.07 -16.64 -25.25
N ASN A 2 0.99 -15.72 -25.20
CA ASN A 2 2.41 -15.99 -25.48
C ASN A 2 3.22 -15.15 -24.47
N GLY A 3 3.60 -15.72 -23.36
CA GLY A 3 4.29 -15.05 -22.28
C GLY A 3 4.21 -15.81 -20.96
N THR A 4 4.67 -15.18 -19.88
CA THR A 4 4.67 -15.75 -18.54
C THR A 4 3.35 -15.51 -17.82
N GLN A 5 2.82 -14.29 -17.94
CA GLN A 5 1.58 -13.85 -17.30
C GLN A 5 0.89 -12.76 -18.12
N PHE A 6 -0.45 -12.73 -18.10
CA PHE A 6 -1.27 -11.71 -18.72
C PHE A 6 -2.57 -11.49 -17.91
N ASN A 7 -2.86 -10.25 -17.59
CA ASN A 7 -4.10 -9.87 -16.90
C ASN A 7 -5.12 -9.35 -17.92
N PHE A 8 -6.40 -9.70 -17.75
CA PHE A 8 -7.45 -9.23 -18.63
C PHE A 8 -8.79 -9.09 -17.91
N ARG A 9 -9.65 -8.26 -18.49
CA ARG A 9 -11.06 -8.04 -18.14
C ARG A 9 -11.82 -7.63 -19.38
N ASP A 10 -13.13 -7.84 -19.40
CA ASP A 10 -13.98 -7.39 -20.50
C ASP A 10 -15.16 -6.59 -19.97
N ILE A 11 -15.15 -5.28 -20.24
CA ILE A 11 -16.21 -4.36 -19.82
C ILE A 11 -17.48 -4.57 -20.64
N LEU A 12 -17.35 -4.99 -21.91
CA LEU A 12 -18.47 -5.14 -22.82
C LEU A 12 -19.36 -6.35 -22.51
N SER A 13 -18.83 -7.32 -21.76
CA SER A 13 -19.59 -8.50 -21.32
C SER A 13 -20.46 -8.25 -20.09
N VAL A 14 -20.31 -7.11 -19.41
CA VAL A 14 -20.99 -6.84 -18.14
C VAL A 14 -22.47 -6.55 -18.34
N GLY A 15 -23.33 -7.26 -17.62
CA GLY A 15 -24.79 -7.04 -17.63
C GLY A 15 -25.51 -8.01 -16.70
N ALA A 16 -26.73 -7.63 -16.29
CA ALA A 16 -27.56 -8.48 -15.43
C ALA A 16 -27.79 -9.85 -16.06
N ASP A 17 -27.65 -10.91 -15.27
CA ASP A 17 -27.81 -12.32 -15.64
C ASP A 17 -26.85 -12.83 -16.75
N ASN A 18 -25.84 -12.04 -17.12
CA ASN A 18 -24.89 -12.42 -18.16
C ASN A 18 -23.94 -13.51 -17.70
N ASN A 19 -23.73 -14.48 -18.59
CA ASN A 19 -22.68 -15.49 -18.51
C ASN A 19 -21.85 -15.44 -19.81
N THR A 20 -20.55 -15.16 -19.66
CA THR A 20 -19.67 -14.98 -20.81
C THR A 20 -18.70 -16.13 -20.95
N ARG A 21 -18.57 -16.61 -22.20
CA ARG A 21 -17.52 -17.56 -22.56
C ARG A 21 -16.28 -16.79 -22.98
N PHE A 22 -15.20 -17.03 -22.25
CA PHE A 22 -13.87 -16.51 -22.57
C PHE A 22 -13.05 -17.59 -23.28
N THR A 23 -12.33 -17.16 -24.30
CA THR A 23 -11.41 -18.03 -25.05
C THR A 23 -10.03 -17.40 -25.01
N VAL A 24 -9.07 -18.11 -24.41
CA VAL A 24 -7.67 -17.70 -24.36
C VAL A 24 -6.91 -18.58 -25.37
N VAL A 25 -6.41 -17.99 -26.44
CA VAL A 25 -5.55 -18.67 -27.40
C VAL A 25 -4.18 -18.89 -26.77
N ALA A 26 -3.76 -20.14 -26.65
CA ALA A 26 -2.53 -20.54 -25.99
C ALA A 26 -1.90 -21.69 -26.78
N GLN A 27 -1.02 -21.36 -27.73
CA GLN A 27 -0.38 -22.35 -28.57
C GLN A 27 0.66 -23.14 -27.74
N ASN A 28 0.50 -24.48 -27.74
CA ASN A 28 1.41 -25.42 -27.08
C ASN A 28 1.65 -25.18 -25.57
N GLN A 29 0.70 -24.53 -24.89
CA GLN A 29 0.75 -24.24 -23.47
C GLN A 29 -0.55 -24.68 -22.80
N ASN A 30 -0.47 -25.08 -21.55
CA ASN A 30 -1.64 -25.39 -20.73
C ASN A 30 -1.66 -24.41 -19.52
N PRO A 31 -1.99 -23.14 -19.78
CA PRO A 31 -1.95 -22.11 -18.75
C PRO A 31 -3.06 -22.30 -17.73
N VAL A 32 -2.83 -21.79 -16.54
CA VAL A 32 -3.79 -21.69 -15.45
C VAL A 32 -4.47 -20.32 -15.51
N ILE A 33 -5.75 -20.27 -15.17
CA ILE A 33 -6.52 -19.00 -15.06
C ILE A 33 -7.01 -18.85 -13.63
N TRP A 34 -6.75 -17.68 -13.07
CA TRP A 34 -7.35 -17.27 -11.79
C TRP A 34 -8.26 -16.06 -11.99
N GLU A 35 -9.41 -16.05 -11.30
CA GLU A 35 -10.21 -14.86 -11.05
C GLU A 35 -9.57 -14.10 -9.88
N VAL A 36 -9.21 -12.85 -10.12
CA VAL A 36 -8.51 -11.97 -9.16
C VAL A 36 -9.28 -10.70 -8.86
N THR A 37 -10.58 -10.68 -9.12
CA THR A 37 -11.49 -9.57 -8.77
C THR A 37 -11.40 -9.20 -7.29
N GLY A 38 -11.25 -10.21 -6.42
CA GLY A 38 -10.90 -10.03 -5.01
C GLY A 38 -9.43 -10.41 -4.80
N PRO A 39 -8.48 -9.46 -4.77
CA PRO A 39 -7.05 -9.75 -4.80
C PRO A 39 -6.55 -10.55 -3.58
N VAL A 40 -7.26 -10.49 -2.46
CA VAL A 40 -6.94 -11.26 -1.25
C VAL A 40 -7.55 -12.67 -1.22
N ASN A 41 -8.39 -13.00 -2.21
CA ASN A 41 -9.05 -14.29 -2.31
C ASN A 41 -9.17 -14.73 -3.77
N PRO A 42 -8.04 -14.98 -4.46
CA PRO A 42 -8.03 -15.43 -5.84
C PRO A 42 -8.65 -16.83 -5.95
N LYS A 43 -9.31 -17.11 -7.07
CA LYS A 43 -9.97 -18.39 -7.35
C LYS A 43 -9.47 -18.98 -8.64
N GLU A 44 -9.02 -20.22 -8.62
CA GLU A 44 -8.71 -20.95 -9.83
C GLU A 44 -9.98 -21.26 -10.61
N ILE A 45 -9.94 -20.98 -11.90
CA ILE A 45 -11.06 -21.22 -12.83
C ILE A 45 -10.86 -22.57 -13.52
N GLN A 46 -11.91 -23.40 -13.49
CA GLN A 46 -11.93 -24.64 -14.27
C GLN A 46 -12.03 -24.33 -15.77
N THR A 47 -11.11 -24.83 -16.54
CA THR A 47 -11.00 -24.58 -17.97
C THR A 47 -11.20 -25.83 -18.80
N ILE A 48 -11.64 -25.65 -20.05
CA ILE A 48 -11.75 -26.70 -21.06
C ILE A 48 -10.64 -26.48 -22.08
N SER A 49 -9.74 -27.44 -22.17
CA SER A 49 -8.62 -27.41 -23.13
C SER A 49 -9.11 -27.78 -24.55
N LYS A 50 -8.67 -26.98 -25.52
CA LYS A 50 -8.80 -27.21 -26.97
C LYS A 50 -7.41 -27.32 -27.58
N SER A 51 -7.35 -27.63 -28.87
CA SER A 51 -6.06 -27.86 -29.57
C SER A 51 -5.11 -26.65 -29.49
N SER A 52 -5.62 -25.42 -29.49
CA SER A 52 -4.82 -24.19 -29.50
C SER A 52 -5.36 -23.10 -28.56
N SER A 53 -6.31 -23.46 -27.70
CA SER A 53 -6.93 -22.51 -26.77
C SER A 53 -7.44 -23.21 -25.52
N ILE A 54 -7.68 -22.45 -24.48
CA ILE A 54 -8.48 -22.86 -23.33
C ILE A 54 -9.73 -21.99 -23.25
N GLU A 55 -10.82 -22.58 -22.82
CA GLU A 55 -12.11 -21.92 -22.68
C GLU A 55 -12.64 -22.05 -21.26
N PHE A 56 -13.34 -21.03 -20.78
CA PHE A 56 -14.10 -21.08 -19.55
C PHE A 56 -15.35 -20.21 -19.64
N ILE A 57 -16.30 -20.45 -18.76
CA ILE A 57 -17.50 -19.61 -18.62
C ILE A 57 -17.49 -19.00 -17.23
N SER A 58 -17.80 -17.72 -17.16
CA SER A 58 -17.95 -17.00 -15.91
C SER A 58 -19.18 -16.10 -15.96
N SER A 59 -19.90 -15.96 -14.82
CA SER A 59 -20.87 -14.89 -14.67
C SER A 59 -20.19 -13.55 -14.83
N THR A 60 -20.78 -12.67 -15.61
CA THR A 60 -20.33 -11.30 -15.86
C THR A 60 -21.38 -10.27 -15.45
N GLU A 61 -22.19 -10.58 -14.44
CA GLU A 61 -23.12 -9.61 -13.82
C GLU A 61 -22.38 -8.38 -13.29
N ILE A 62 -21.14 -8.58 -12.83
CA ILE A 62 -20.19 -7.53 -12.42
C ILE A 62 -18.91 -7.67 -13.21
N LEU A 63 -18.15 -6.59 -13.31
CA LEU A 63 -16.83 -6.62 -13.93
C LEU A 63 -15.91 -7.54 -13.13
N LYS A 64 -15.36 -8.55 -13.82
CA LYS A 64 -14.39 -9.47 -13.26
C LYS A 64 -13.01 -9.27 -13.88
N GLU A 65 -12.00 -9.55 -13.07
CA GLU A 65 -10.60 -9.52 -13.47
C GLU A 65 -10.00 -10.94 -13.42
N PHE A 66 -9.26 -11.27 -14.45
CA PHE A 66 -8.63 -12.58 -14.59
C PHE A 66 -7.13 -12.43 -14.85
N VAL A 67 -6.38 -13.40 -14.39
CA VAL A 67 -4.98 -13.58 -14.76
C VAL A 67 -4.78 -14.95 -15.37
N VAL A 68 -4.07 -15.00 -16.50
CA VAL A 68 -3.60 -16.22 -17.14
C VAL A 68 -2.08 -16.29 -16.98
N PHE A 69 -1.56 -17.44 -16.58
CA PHE A 69 -0.12 -17.64 -16.39
C PHE A 69 0.27 -19.10 -16.60
N ASN A 70 1.55 -19.33 -16.88
CA ASN A 70 2.11 -20.67 -16.94
C ASN A 70 2.54 -21.13 -15.55
N ASN A 71 2.07 -22.29 -15.13
CA ASN A 71 2.38 -22.82 -13.80
C ASN A 71 3.88 -23.19 -13.61
N SER A 72 4.63 -23.27 -14.70
CA SER A 72 6.08 -23.49 -14.68
C SER A 72 6.92 -22.22 -14.49
N ASP A 73 6.32 -21.05 -14.69
CA ASP A 73 7.03 -19.76 -14.72
C ASP A 73 6.77 -18.99 -13.42
N ASN A 74 7.15 -19.57 -12.30
CA ASN A 74 7.01 -18.95 -10.99
C ASN A 74 8.03 -17.83 -10.79
N PHE A 75 7.57 -16.69 -10.27
CA PHE A 75 8.46 -15.62 -9.84
C PHE A 75 9.17 -16.02 -8.55
N SER A 76 10.49 -15.84 -8.54
CA SER A 76 11.25 -15.96 -7.29
C SER A 76 11.24 -14.62 -6.56
N PRO A 77 11.10 -14.61 -5.23
CA PRO A 77 11.21 -13.38 -4.47
C PRO A 77 12.61 -12.78 -4.64
N VAL A 78 12.67 -11.47 -4.86
CA VAL A 78 13.94 -10.75 -5.06
C VAL A 78 14.71 -10.63 -3.74
N SER A 79 14.00 -10.53 -2.62
CA SER A 79 14.58 -10.41 -1.30
C SER A 79 13.69 -11.07 -0.25
N ILE A 80 14.31 -11.77 0.67
CA ILE A 80 13.64 -12.34 1.86
C ILE A 80 14.41 -11.87 3.08
N LYS A 81 13.74 -11.23 4.04
CA LYS A 81 14.33 -10.82 5.32
C LYS A 81 13.40 -11.16 6.48
N VAL A 82 14.01 -11.41 7.63
CA VAL A 82 13.26 -11.54 8.88
C VAL A 82 12.84 -10.14 9.34
N ILE A 83 11.56 -9.97 9.64
CA ILE A 83 11.03 -8.75 10.24
C ILE A 83 10.92 -9.02 11.74
N PRO A 84 11.54 -8.19 12.62
CA PRO A 84 11.37 -8.31 14.06
C PRO A 84 9.88 -8.15 14.44
N ASN A 85 9.47 -8.87 15.49
CA ASN A 85 8.13 -8.70 16.02
C ASN A 85 7.92 -7.24 16.45
N GLN A 86 6.81 -6.67 16.04
CA GLN A 86 6.41 -5.30 16.32
C GLN A 86 4.89 -5.26 16.58
N ASN A 87 4.40 -4.21 17.23
CA ASN A 87 2.97 -4.04 17.50
C ASN A 87 2.64 -2.55 17.69
N LEU A 88 2.62 -1.79 16.62
CA LEU A 88 2.20 -0.38 16.65
C LEU A 88 0.70 -0.26 16.96
N HIS A 89 -0.10 -1.24 16.53
CA HIS A 89 -1.53 -1.31 16.85
C HIS A 89 -1.79 -1.44 18.35
N GLY A 90 -0.90 -2.03 19.12
CA GLY A 90 -1.00 -2.16 20.57
C GLY A 90 -0.45 -0.98 21.36
N SER A 91 0.06 0.06 20.70
CA SER A 91 0.63 1.23 21.38
C SER A 91 -0.45 2.05 22.09
N GLN A 92 -0.05 2.69 23.20
CA GLN A 92 -0.88 3.63 23.95
C GLN A 92 -1.06 4.93 23.17
N LEU A 93 -2.11 5.69 23.46
CA LEU A 93 -2.35 7.00 22.86
C LEU A 93 -1.22 7.99 23.21
N PRO A 94 -0.45 8.47 22.22
CA PRO A 94 0.57 9.46 22.44
C PRO A 94 0.03 10.87 22.23
N GLU A 95 0.62 11.84 22.93
CA GLU A 95 0.41 13.27 22.62
C GLU A 95 1.26 13.73 21.44
N PHE A 96 2.43 13.10 21.25
CA PHE A 96 3.38 13.45 20.20
C PHE A 96 3.82 12.18 19.44
N ILE A 97 3.63 12.17 18.15
CA ILE A 97 4.06 11.08 17.26
C ILE A 97 5.29 11.54 16.49
N ILE A 98 6.35 10.74 16.47
CA ILE A 98 7.54 10.95 15.63
C ILE A 98 7.62 9.79 14.65
N VAL A 99 7.41 10.06 13.37
CA VAL A 99 7.68 9.10 12.29
C VAL A 99 9.07 9.38 11.75
N THR A 100 9.95 8.38 11.76
CA THR A 100 11.35 8.59 11.39
C THR A 100 11.91 7.43 10.55
N HIS A 101 12.96 7.70 9.78
CA HIS A 101 13.71 6.64 9.13
C HIS A 101 14.60 5.91 10.16
N PRO A 102 14.85 4.59 10.01
CA PRO A 102 15.69 3.82 10.95
C PRO A 102 17.06 4.44 11.25
N LYS A 103 17.66 5.15 10.30
CA LYS A 103 18.95 5.84 10.47
C LYS A 103 18.92 6.97 11.52
N PHE A 104 17.75 7.53 11.81
CA PHE A 104 17.62 8.70 12.70
C PHE A 104 16.99 8.37 14.05
N VAL A 105 16.72 7.10 14.33
CA VAL A 105 16.09 6.65 15.60
C VAL A 105 16.83 7.17 16.83
N GLN A 106 18.16 7.20 16.84
CA GLN A 106 18.92 7.73 17.97
C GLN A 106 18.68 9.23 18.20
N ALA A 107 18.55 10.01 17.13
CA ALA A 107 18.23 11.43 17.23
C ALA A 107 16.79 11.65 17.66
N ALA A 108 15.86 10.85 17.13
CA ALA A 108 14.45 10.87 17.52
C ALA A 108 14.28 10.53 19.01
N ASN A 109 15.01 9.53 19.52
CA ASN A 109 15.00 9.19 20.96
C ASN A 109 15.44 10.37 21.84
N ARG A 110 16.53 11.04 21.48
CA ARG A 110 16.98 12.23 22.25
C ARG A 110 15.93 13.32 22.29
N LEU A 111 15.23 13.54 21.15
CA LEU A 111 14.15 14.51 21.09
C LEU A 111 12.95 14.08 21.96
N ALA A 112 12.55 12.81 21.86
CA ALA A 112 11.48 12.26 22.68
C ALA A 112 11.78 12.33 24.18
N GLU A 113 12.99 12.00 24.59
CA GLU A 113 13.45 12.13 25.98
C GLU A 113 13.36 13.57 26.46
N HIS A 114 13.79 14.53 25.63
CA HIS A 114 13.69 15.96 25.97
C HIS A 114 12.24 16.37 26.24
N HIS A 115 11.29 16.02 25.35
CA HIS A 115 9.88 16.36 25.52
C HIS A 115 9.24 15.65 26.72
N SER A 116 9.58 14.38 26.94
CA SER A 116 9.06 13.63 28.08
C SER A 116 9.55 14.17 29.42
N GLN A 117 10.84 14.54 29.51
CA GLN A 117 11.42 15.02 30.77
C GLN A 117 11.07 16.46 31.11
N ASN A 118 11.01 17.34 30.10
CA ASN A 118 10.79 18.76 30.33
C ASN A 118 9.32 19.20 30.25
N ASN A 119 8.53 18.49 29.44
CA ASN A 119 7.14 18.88 29.17
C ASN A 119 6.13 17.82 29.66
N ASN A 120 6.60 16.71 30.23
CA ASN A 120 5.77 15.56 30.62
C ASN A 120 4.91 15.03 29.46
N THR A 121 5.39 15.16 28.21
CA THR A 121 4.67 14.77 26.98
C THR A 121 4.87 13.28 26.72
N SER A 122 3.80 12.55 26.47
CA SER A 122 3.89 11.17 26.00
C SER A 122 4.29 11.15 24.52
N VAL A 123 5.42 10.52 24.20
CA VAL A 123 5.98 10.48 22.84
C VAL A 123 6.04 9.05 22.32
N LEU A 124 5.53 8.84 21.13
CA LEU A 124 5.69 7.58 20.39
C LEU A 124 6.61 7.79 19.19
N ILE A 125 7.63 6.98 19.08
CA ILE A 125 8.50 6.92 17.90
C ILE A 125 8.15 5.67 17.11
N ALA A 126 7.91 5.84 15.82
CA ALA A 126 7.75 4.75 14.86
C ALA A 126 8.69 4.96 13.67
N THR A 127 9.37 3.91 13.25
CA THR A 127 10.13 3.96 12.01
C THR A 127 9.23 3.78 10.80
N THR A 128 9.62 4.36 9.67
CA THR A 128 8.91 4.15 8.40
C THR A 128 8.76 2.67 8.06
N ASP A 129 9.80 1.86 8.29
CA ASP A 129 9.73 0.40 8.09
C ASP A 129 8.65 -0.26 8.95
N GLN A 130 8.54 0.13 10.22
CA GLN A 130 7.52 -0.40 11.12
C GLN A 130 6.12 -0.01 10.65
N VAL A 131 5.94 1.26 10.26
CA VAL A 131 4.66 1.76 9.75
C VAL A 131 4.28 1.03 8.45
N TYR A 132 5.20 0.88 7.51
CA TYR A 132 4.92 0.17 6.27
C TYR A 132 4.57 -1.30 6.48
N ASN A 133 5.23 -1.98 7.43
CA ASN A 133 4.94 -3.38 7.74
C ASN A 133 3.51 -3.57 8.29
N GLU A 134 3.01 -2.67 9.14
CA GLU A 134 1.69 -2.83 9.77
C GLU A 134 0.55 -2.15 9.01
N PHE A 135 0.82 -1.07 8.29
CA PHE A 135 -0.21 -0.23 7.65
C PHE A 135 -0.10 -0.17 6.12
N GLY A 136 1.00 -0.68 5.53
CA GLY A 136 1.28 -0.62 4.09
C GLY A 136 1.63 -1.97 3.47
N SER A 137 1.32 -3.09 4.14
CA SER A 137 1.65 -4.45 3.67
C SER A 137 3.14 -4.64 3.31
N GLY A 138 4.03 -3.92 4.02
CA GLY A 138 5.47 -3.95 3.82
C GLY A 138 5.99 -3.06 2.69
N SER A 139 5.13 -2.34 2.01
CA SER A 139 5.52 -1.42 0.92
C SER A 139 5.58 0.02 1.40
N GLN A 140 6.51 0.80 0.84
CA GLN A 140 6.54 2.25 1.05
C GLN A 140 5.23 2.87 0.55
N ASP A 141 4.47 3.47 1.46
CA ASP A 141 3.18 4.07 1.20
C ASP A 141 2.96 5.27 2.13
N ILE A 142 2.71 6.43 1.56
CA ILE A 142 2.37 7.64 2.32
C ILE A 142 1.06 7.48 3.08
N THR A 143 0.09 6.76 2.49
CA THR A 143 -1.20 6.47 3.12
C THR A 143 -1.04 5.59 4.37
N ALA A 144 -0.03 4.70 4.39
CA ALA A 144 0.30 3.92 5.59
C ALA A 144 0.67 4.84 6.78
N ILE A 145 1.43 5.90 6.53
CA ILE A 145 1.78 6.89 7.57
C ILE A 145 0.54 7.63 8.05
N ARG A 146 -0.32 8.09 7.14
CA ARG A 146 -1.60 8.74 7.49
C ARG A 146 -2.49 7.80 8.30
N ASN A 147 -2.65 6.54 7.88
CA ASN A 147 -3.47 5.55 8.58
C ASN A 147 -2.93 5.20 9.96
N PHE A 148 -1.62 5.17 10.14
CA PHE A 148 -0.98 5.01 11.43
C PHE A 148 -1.34 6.17 12.38
N ILE A 149 -1.28 7.42 11.92
CA ILE A 149 -1.65 8.60 12.71
C ILE A 149 -3.15 8.59 12.98
N LYS A 150 -3.97 8.32 11.94
CA LYS A 150 -5.44 8.25 12.03
C LYS A 150 -5.90 7.20 13.06
N MET A 151 -5.24 6.09 13.18
CA MET A 151 -5.55 5.07 14.18
C MET A 151 -5.58 5.65 15.60
N PHE A 152 -4.63 6.50 15.98
CA PHE A 152 -4.62 7.14 17.30
C PHE A 152 -5.68 8.24 17.40
N TYR A 153 -5.88 9.00 16.33
CA TYR A 153 -6.92 10.01 16.26
C TYR A 153 -8.32 9.41 16.51
N ASP A 154 -8.64 8.28 15.86
CA ASP A 154 -9.93 7.61 15.96
C ASP A 154 -10.13 6.87 17.30
N ARG A 155 -9.05 6.46 17.97
CA ARG A 155 -9.12 5.79 19.28
C ARG A 155 -9.34 6.73 20.46
N ALA A 156 -9.04 8.01 20.28
CA ALA A 156 -9.21 9.00 21.32
C ALA A 156 -10.70 9.17 21.67
N GLN A 157 -11.02 9.17 22.97
CA GLN A 157 -12.41 9.33 23.47
C GLN A 157 -12.83 10.80 23.47
N SER A 158 -11.87 11.71 23.43
CA SER A 158 -12.09 13.16 23.38
C SER A 158 -11.03 13.86 22.54
N SER A 159 -11.27 15.10 22.16
CA SER A 159 -10.28 15.93 21.45
C SER A 159 -8.98 16.11 22.23
N ASP A 160 -9.06 16.13 23.57
CA ASP A 160 -7.90 16.35 24.44
C ASP A 160 -6.95 15.14 24.47
N GLU A 161 -7.47 13.96 24.20
CA GLU A 161 -6.69 12.71 24.12
C GLU A 161 -6.05 12.48 22.75
N ARG A 162 -6.48 13.22 21.72
CA ARG A 162 -5.92 13.09 20.38
C ARG A 162 -4.46 13.49 20.33
N PRO A 163 -3.64 12.87 19.46
CA PRO A 163 -2.29 13.35 19.21
C PRO A 163 -2.30 14.84 18.85
N LYS A 164 -1.51 15.63 19.55
CA LYS A 164 -1.42 17.09 19.35
C LYS A 164 -0.38 17.48 18.33
N ASN A 165 0.66 16.66 18.20
CA ASN A 165 1.80 16.94 17.33
C ASN A 165 2.21 15.67 16.58
N VAL A 166 2.57 15.86 15.32
CA VAL A 166 3.22 14.85 14.49
C VAL A 166 4.49 15.45 13.90
N LEU A 167 5.59 14.76 14.03
CA LEU A 167 6.85 15.13 13.40
C LEU A 167 7.24 14.06 12.38
N LEU A 168 7.34 14.46 11.13
CA LEU A 168 7.96 13.66 10.06
C LEU A 168 9.46 13.93 10.11
N PHE A 169 10.20 13.08 10.82
CA PHE A 169 11.60 13.31 11.12
C PHE A 169 12.51 12.62 10.09
N GLY A 170 12.69 13.28 8.98
CA GLY A 170 13.51 12.86 7.85
C GLY A 170 13.26 13.73 6.64
N ASP A 171 14.22 13.76 5.72
CA ASP A 171 14.11 14.48 4.47
C ASP A 171 13.26 13.70 3.45
N ALA A 172 12.57 14.40 2.58
CA ALA A 172 11.76 13.86 1.50
C ALA A 172 12.13 14.49 0.16
N SER A 173 11.78 13.82 -0.92
CA SER A 173 11.88 14.37 -2.27
C SER A 173 10.63 14.04 -3.08
N PHE A 174 10.40 14.80 -4.15
CA PHE A 174 9.33 14.53 -5.11
C PHE A 174 9.47 13.16 -5.80
N ASP A 175 10.68 12.63 -5.87
CA ASP A 175 10.92 11.27 -6.39
C ASP A 175 10.82 10.22 -5.29
N TYR A 176 9.64 10.03 -4.74
CA TYR A 176 9.40 9.08 -3.66
C TYR A 176 9.78 7.62 -4.00
N LYS A 177 9.90 7.28 -5.28
CA LYS A 177 10.32 5.94 -5.75
C LYS A 177 11.83 5.82 -5.96
N ASN A 178 12.61 6.85 -5.64
CA ASN A 178 14.07 6.88 -5.81
C ASN A 178 14.54 6.49 -7.24
N LYS A 179 13.84 6.97 -8.26
CA LYS A 179 14.20 6.73 -9.67
C LYS A 179 15.33 7.64 -10.13
N ILE A 180 15.50 8.79 -9.49
CA ILE A 180 16.52 9.79 -9.78
C ILE A 180 17.65 9.61 -8.77
N SER A 181 18.88 9.41 -9.27
CA SER A 181 20.05 9.27 -8.40
C SER A 181 20.35 10.56 -7.65
N GLY A 182 20.74 10.43 -6.36
CA GLY A 182 21.17 11.55 -5.52
C GLY A 182 20.05 12.23 -4.74
N LEU A 183 18.79 11.80 -4.89
CA LEU A 183 17.69 12.21 -4.03
C LEU A 183 17.51 11.20 -2.89
N THR A 184 17.01 11.68 -1.77
CA THR A 184 16.74 10.85 -0.59
C THR A 184 15.29 10.99 -0.16
N ASN A 185 14.66 9.87 0.18
CA ASN A 185 13.34 9.80 0.80
C ASN A 185 13.45 9.02 2.09
N PHE A 186 13.73 9.71 3.18
CA PHE A 186 13.77 9.10 4.50
C PHE A 186 12.38 8.98 5.11
N VAL A 187 11.58 10.04 5.01
CA VAL A 187 10.15 10.04 5.32
C VAL A 187 9.45 10.74 4.16
N PRO A 188 8.63 10.02 3.37
CA PRO A 188 8.06 10.59 2.15
C PRO A 188 7.04 11.69 2.46
N THR A 189 6.94 12.65 1.54
CA THR A 189 5.91 13.70 1.55
C THR A 189 4.76 13.32 0.62
N PHE A 190 3.61 13.95 0.78
CA PHE A 190 2.51 13.89 -0.17
C PHE A 190 2.74 14.90 -1.29
N GLU A 191 2.48 14.48 -2.52
CA GLU A 191 2.44 15.35 -3.69
C GLU A 191 1.02 15.44 -4.22
N THR A 192 0.63 16.64 -4.63
CA THR A 192 -0.67 16.86 -5.25
C THR A 192 -0.79 16.08 -6.56
N THR A 193 -2.03 15.67 -6.91
CA THR A 193 -2.31 14.84 -8.09
C THR A 193 -2.09 15.59 -9.42
N VAL A 194 -1.98 16.91 -9.39
CA VAL A 194 -1.83 17.76 -10.58
C VAL A 194 -0.35 18.04 -10.81
N SER A 195 0.34 17.13 -11.50
CA SER A 195 1.78 17.23 -11.76
C SER A 195 2.17 18.04 -13.00
N ASN A 196 1.20 18.49 -13.81
CA ASN A 196 1.43 19.21 -15.05
C ASN A 196 1.31 20.74 -14.95
N SER A 197 1.07 21.26 -13.76
CA SER A 197 0.94 22.69 -13.48
C SER A 197 1.92 23.12 -12.39
N ILE A 198 2.81 24.03 -12.69
CA ILE A 198 3.77 24.60 -11.72
C ILE A 198 3.06 25.25 -10.52
N GLN A 199 1.84 25.76 -10.73
CA GLN A 199 1.07 26.43 -9.69
C GLN A 199 0.31 25.46 -8.77
N SER A 200 0.03 24.25 -9.26
CA SER A 200 -0.80 23.26 -8.57
C SER A 200 -0.02 22.01 -8.15
N SER A 201 1.25 21.89 -8.56
CA SER A 201 2.14 20.81 -8.19
C SER A 201 3.03 21.25 -7.03
N PHE A 202 2.73 20.77 -5.83
CA PHE A 202 3.51 21.06 -4.63
C PHE A 202 3.46 19.88 -3.67
N CYS A 203 4.50 19.80 -2.83
CA CYS A 203 4.54 18.87 -1.71
C CYS A 203 3.87 19.51 -0.50
N THR A 204 3.14 18.72 0.29
CA THR A 204 2.51 19.20 1.52
C THR A 204 2.46 18.10 2.58
N ASP A 205 2.59 18.50 3.83
CA ASP A 205 2.40 17.61 4.98
C ASP A 205 0.96 17.66 5.53
N ASP A 206 0.10 18.54 5.01
CA ASP A 206 -1.31 18.65 5.40
C ASP A 206 -2.07 17.34 5.22
N TYR A 207 -1.69 16.55 4.22
CA TYR A 207 -2.25 15.22 3.98
C TYR A 207 -2.21 14.31 5.19
N PHE A 208 -1.17 14.40 6.01
CA PHE A 208 -1.02 13.57 7.21
C PHE A 208 -1.82 14.11 8.40
N ALA A 209 -2.26 15.37 8.35
CA ALA A 209 -3.07 16.02 9.37
C ALA A 209 -4.58 16.04 9.04
N ALA A 210 -4.94 15.87 7.77
CA ALA A 210 -6.33 15.74 7.31
C ALA A 210 -6.88 14.36 7.67
N LEU A 211 -7.38 14.18 8.89
CA LEU A 211 -7.74 12.89 9.48
C LEU A 211 -9.24 12.67 9.59
N ASP A 212 -10.06 13.70 9.47
CA ASP A 212 -11.51 13.57 9.44
C ASP A 212 -11.99 12.99 8.10
N ASP A 213 -13.13 12.26 8.12
CA ASP A 213 -13.69 11.63 6.92
C ASP A 213 -14.31 12.64 5.94
N THR A 214 -14.34 13.91 6.31
CA THR A 214 -14.85 15.03 5.51
C THR A 214 -13.75 15.87 4.85
N ASP A 215 -12.50 15.54 5.09
CA ASP A 215 -11.32 16.25 4.56
C ASP A 215 -10.86 15.73 3.19
#